data_844e3923dd87e7e237c37919a27822a6
#
_entry.id   844e3923dd87e7e237c37919a27822a6
#
_cell.length_a   1.000
_cell.length_b   1.000
_cell.length_c   1.000
_cell.angle_alpha   90.00
_cell.angle_beta   90.00
_cell.angle_gamma   90.00
#
_symmetry.space_group_name_H-M   'P 1'
#
loop_
_entity.id
_entity.type
_entity.pdbx_description
1 polymer ?
#
loop_
_entity_poly.entity_id
_entity_poly.type
_entity_poly.pdbx_seq_one_letter_code
_entity_poly.pdbx_strand_id
1 'polypeptide(L)'
;MPTAFDPPVSRADMPYRLNAGVALFNRDGKVWIGRRKDYPENAEHVWQMPQGGIDTGEEPVDAAIRELYEETNVSSISLLTAAPDWVQYDLPEEDLGRALKGRYRGQRQRWFAALFEGEEAEIDIDTPGGGAHRAEFSAWRWEDLEKLPDLVVPFKRDAYREIVAFFRDIPEKLARLDAVAGWENEDLPE
;
A
#
# COMPACT_ATOMS: atom_id res chain seq x y z
N MET A 1 -23.37 35.90 25.42
CA MET A 1 -22.47 36.15 24.29
C MET A 1 -22.55 34.94 23.39
N PRO A 2 -23.12 34.99 22.19
CA PRO A 2 -23.11 33.85 21.29
C PRO A 2 -21.69 33.66 20.79
N THR A 3 -21.16 32.43 20.92
CA THR A 3 -19.92 32.00 20.35
C THR A 3 -20.01 32.11 18.83
N ALA A 4 -19.04 32.78 18.22
CA ALA A 4 -18.93 32.83 16.77
C ALA A 4 -18.92 31.41 16.21
N PHE A 5 -19.90 31.09 15.39
CA PHE A 5 -19.92 29.88 14.58
C PHE A 5 -18.84 30.12 13.52
N ASP A 6 -17.69 29.48 13.68
CA ASP A 6 -16.74 29.42 12.58
C ASP A 6 -17.45 28.70 11.41
N PRO A 7 -17.45 29.28 10.20
CA PRO A 7 -18.06 28.59 9.06
C PRO A 7 -17.37 27.24 8.84
N PRO A 8 -18.11 26.23 8.40
CA PRO A 8 -17.51 24.93 8.11
C PRO A 8 -16.36 25.10 7.11
N VAL A 9 -15.20 24.53 7.43
CA VAL A 9 -14.01 24.62 6.57
C VAL A 9 -14.38 24.04 5.20
N SER A 10 -14.19 24.84 4.15
CA SER A 10 -14.44 24.38 2.79
C SER A 10 -13.53 23.19 2.47
N ARG A 11 -14.03 22.18 1.76
CA ARG A 11 -13.22 21.04 1.26
C ARG A 11 -11.95 21.54 0.55
N ALA A 12 -12.05 22.62 -0.21
CA ALA A 12 -10.93 23.19 -0.94
C ALA A 12 -9.79 23.66 -0.03
N ASP A 13 -10.11 24.05 1.20
CA ASP A 13 -9.14 24.55 2.19
C ASP A 13 -8.56 23.44 3.07
N MET A 14 -9.09 22.21 2.99
CA MET A 14 -8.59 21.08 3.77
C MET A 14 -7.30 20.53 3.15
N PRO A 15 -6.26 20.22 3.96
CA PRO A 15 -5.03 19.63 3.46
C PRO A 15 -5.22 18.14 3.08
N TYR A 16 -4.26 17.60 2.33
CA TYR A 16 -4.08 16.16 2.18
C TYR A 16 -3.22 15.60 3.32
N ARG A 17 -3.59 14.41 3.81
CA ARG A 17 -2.70 13.66 4.72
C ARG A 17 -1.57 13.04 3.91
N LEU A 18 -0.32 13.28 4.32
CA LEU A 18 0.82 12.61 3.73
C LEU A 18 0.82 11.14 4.15
N ASN A 19 1.10 10.28 3.18
CA ASN A 19 1.05 8.84 3.32
C ASN A 19 2.15 8.19 2.48
N ALA A 20 2.61 7.00 2.88
CA ALA A 20 3.54 6.20 2.12
C ALA A 20 3.03 4.76 1.99
N GLY A 21 3.32 4.09 0.88
CA GLY A 21 2.90 2.72 0.64
C GLY A 21 3.93 1.90 -0.12
N VAL A 22 3.79 0.58 -0.02
CA VAL A 22 4.66 -0.39 -0.67
C VAL A 22 3.85 -1.27 -1.63
N ALA A 23 4.28 -1.33 -2.89
CA ALA A 23 3.95 -2.41 -3.79
C ALA A 23 4.98 -3.54 -3.56
N LEU A 24 4.63 -4.51 -2.72
CA LEU A 24 5.48 -5.63 -2.37
C LEU A 24 5.28 -6.76 -3.40
N PHE A 25 6.31 -7.04 -4.18
CA PHE A 25 6.31 -8.09 -5.21
C PHE A 25 6.95 -9.37 -4.69
N ASN A 26 6.41 -10.51 -5.10
CA ASN A 26 7.12 -11.79 -5.00
C ASN A 26 7.95 -12.05 -6.27
N ARG A 27 8.71 -13.16 -6.29
CA ARG A 27 9.55 -13.54 -7.43
C ARG A 27 8.76 -13.88 -8.69
N ASP A 28 7.49 -14.30 -8.56
CA ASP A 28 6.59 -14.52 -9.70
C ASP A 28 6.05 -13.22 -10.31
N GLY A 29 6.48 -12.04 -9.81
CA GLY A 29 6.02 -10.73 -10.26
C GLY A 29 4.60 -10.37 -9.82
N LYS A 30 4.03 -11.11 -8.86
CA LYS A 30 2.73 -10.77 -8.26
C LYS A 30 2.92 -9.84 -7.08
N VAL A 31 1.93 -8.98 -6.85
CA VAL A 31 1.94 -7.99 -5.76
C VAL A 31 1.06 -8.45 -4.59
N TRP A 32 1.53 -8.19 -3.39
CA TRP A 32 0.79 -8.48 -2.16
C TRP A 32 -0.38 -7.51 -1.98
N ILE A 33 -1.55 -8.06 -1.67
CA ILE A 33 -2.73 -7.28 -1.30
C ILE A 33 -3.42 -7.88 -0.07
N GLY A 34 -3.92 -6.99 0.81
CA GLY A 34 -4.70 -7.33 1.98
C GLY A 34 -6.15 -6.89 1.86
N ARG A 35 -7.08 -7.72 2.37
CA ARG A 35 -8.50 -7.41 2.47
C ARG A 35 -8.75 -6.66 3.77
N ARG A 36 -9.27 -5.45 3.68
CA ARG A 36 -9.53 -4.57 4.82
C ARG A 36 -10.56 -5.16 5.79
N LYS A 37 -10.23 -5.16 7.10
CA LYS A 37 -11.12 -5.62 8.19
C LYS A 37 -12.28 -4.66 8.49
N ASP A 38 -12.15 -3.39 8.19
CA ASP A 38 -13.14 -2.35 8.50
C ASP A 38 -14.33 -2.31 7.53
N TYR A 39 -14.36 -3.25 6.55
CA TYR A 39 -15.47 -3.43 5.64
C TYR A 39 -16.22 -4.75 5.91
N PRO A 40 -17.55 -4.82 5.64
CA PRO A 40 -18.31 -6.06 5.74
C PRO A 40 -17.70 -7.21 4.95
N GLU A 41 -17.89 -8.47 5.41
CA GLU A 41 -17.34 -9.66 4.75
C GLU A 41 -17.76 -9.82 3.29
N ASN A 42 -18.97 -9.39 2.96
CA ASN A 42 -19.51 -9.43 1.60
C ASN A 42 -19.19 -8.17 0.76
N ALA A 43 -18.40 -7.23 1.30
CA ALA A 43 -18.01 -6.06 0.53
C ALA A 43 -17.03 -6.44 -0.56
N GLU A 44 -17.29 -5.95 -1.77
CA GLU A 44 -16.39 -6.02 -2.91
C GLU A 44 -15.45 -4.81 -2.93
N HIS A 45 -14.36 -4.90 -3.68
CA HIS A 45 -13.43 -3.79 -3.90
C HIS A 45 -12.84 -3.20 -2.60
N VAL A 46 -12.43 -4.07 -1.67
CA VAL A 46 -11.88 -3.67 -0.36
C VAL A 46 -10.43 -4.16 -0.15
N TRP A 47 -9.77 -4.54 -1.24
CA TRP A 47 -8.38 -4.96 -1.24
C TRP A 47 -7.45 -3.77 -1.45
N GLN A 48 -6.32 -3.76 -0.77
CA GLN A 48 -5.32 -2.72 -0.94
C GLN A 48 -3.92 -3.22 -0.64
N MET A 49 -2.92 -2.50 -1.14
CA MET A 49 -1.53 -2.66 -0.76
C MET A 49 -1.26 -2.00 0.60
N PRO A 50 -0.20 -2.43 1.34
CA PRO A 50 0.20 -1.84 2.62
C PRO A 50 0.52 -0.36 2.49
N GLN A 51 0.00 0.45 3.40
CA GLN A 51 0.20 1.89 3.35
C GLN A 51 -0.29 2.60 4.61
N GLY A 52 0.43 3.62 5.06
CA GLY A 52 -0.02 4.41 6.18
C GLY A 52 0.57 5.82 6.25
N GLY A 53 0.35 6.49 7.36
CA GLY A 53 0.73 7.91 7.49
C GLY A 53 2.23 8.10 7.66
N ILE A 54 2.74 9.18 7.09
CA ILE A 54 4.11 9.65 7.34
C ILE A 54 4.09 10.50 8.61
N ASP A 55 4.92 10.17 9.57
CA ASP A 55 5.06 10.91 10.82
C ASP A 55 5.90 12.20 10.63
N THR A 56 5.77 13.12 11.57
CA THR A 56 6.51 14.40 11.50
C THR A 56 8.01 14.17 11.53
N GLY A 57 8.70 14.55 10.46
CA GLY A 57 10.15 14.42 10.33
C GLY A 57 10.59 13.02 9.85
N GLU A 58 9.66 12.14 9.50
CA GLU A 58 9.94 10.82 8.93
C GLU A 58 10.13 10.92 7.41
N GLU A 59 11.12 10.21 6.86
CA GLU A 59 11.27 10.12 5.42
C GLU A 59 10.21 9.17 4.83
N PRO A 60 9.66 9.48 3.65
CA PRO A 60 8.59 8.66 3.07
C PRO A 60 8.94 7.18 2.89
N VAL A 61 10.20 6.85 2.60
CA VAL A 61 10.64 5.47 2.45
C VAL A 61 10.64 4.72 3.78
N ASP A 62 11.06 5.39 4.86
CA ASP A 62 11.08 4.79 6.20
C ASP A 62 9.64 4.55 6.69
N ALA A 63 8.74 5.52 6.44
CA ALA A 63 7.31 5.34 6.70
C ALA A 63 6.72 4.16 5.95
N ALA A 64 7.05 4.00 4.67
CA ALA A 64 6.56 2.89 3.85
C ALA A 64 7.00 1.52 4.40
N ILE A 65 8.29 1.38 4.79
CA ILE A 65 8.84 0.16 5.38
C ILE A 65 8.23 -0.13 6.75
N ARG A 66 8.08 0.90 7.59
CA ARG A 66 7.43 0.78 8.91
C ARG A 66 5.98 0.32 8.77
N GLU A 67 5.19 0.95 7.91
CA GLU A 67 3.78 0.59 7.69
C GLU A 67 3.64 -0.83 7.10
N LEU A 68 4.54 -1.23 6.17
CA LEU A 68 4.58 -2.60 5.69
C LEU A 68 4.75 -3.59 6.86
N TYR A 69 5.71 -3.34 7.75
CA TYR A 69 5.95 -4.19 8.91
C TYR A 69 4.77 -4.18 9.89
N GLU A 70 4.22 -3.00 10.21
CA GLU A 70 3.11 -2.83 11.13
C GLU A 70 1.82 -3.50 10.65
N GLU A 71 1.60 -3.58 9.34
CA GLU A 71 0.40 -4.18 8.76
C GLU A 71 0.55 -5.68 8.41
N THR A 72 1.79 -6.15 8.15
CA THR A 72 2.03 -7.50 7.58
C THR A 72 3.09 -8.32 8.29
N ASN A 73 3.83 -7.75 9.24
CA ASN A 73 5.02 -8.33 9.89
C ASN A 73 6.24 -8.52 8.95
N VAL A 74 6.15 -8.12 7.68
CA VAL A 74 7.22 -8.31 6.69
C VAL A 74 8.35 -7.31 6.90
N SER A 75 9.58 -7.82 7.01
CA SER A 75 10.84 -7.07 7.10
C SER A 75 11.88 -7.51 6.06
N SER A 76 11.75 -8.74 5.53
CA SER A 76 12.67 -9.33 4.56
C SER A 76 12.37 -8.81 3.15
N ILE A 77 12.88 -7.62 2.84
CA ILE A 77 12.63 -6.95 1.55
C ILE A 77 13.89 -6.36 0.94
N SER A 78 13.90 -6.25 -0.38
CA SER A 78 14.82 -5.42 -1.15
C SER A 78 14.06 -4.32 -1.87
N LEU A 79 14.39 -3.05 -1.63
CA LEU A 79 13.79 -1.93 -2.35
C LEU A 79 14.23 -1.97 -3.81
N LEU A 80 13.27 -1.89 -4.72
CA LEU A 80 13.50 -1.90 -6.17
C LEU A 80 13.55 -0.49 -6.75
N THR A 81 12.53 0.32 -6.48
CA THR A 81 12.42 1.69 -6.99
C THR A 81 11.35 2.48 -6.23
N ALA A 82 11.37 3.80 -6.38
CA ALA A 82 10.30 4.69 -5.95
C ALA A 82 9.44 5.11 -7.16
N ALA A 83 8.14 5.34 -6.94
CA ALA A 83 7.30 6.00 -7.93
C ALA A 83 7.91 7.37 -8.30
N PRO A 84 7.84 7.81 -9.57
CA PRO A 84 8.45 9.07 -9.99
C PRO A 84 7.77 10.28 -9.34
N ASP A 85 6.48 10.17 -9.01
CA ASP A 85 5.71 11.27 -8.44
C ASP A 85 4.81 10.82 -7.29
N TRP A 86 4.18 11.78 -6.63
CA TRP A 86 3.15 11.57 -5.63
C TRP A 86 1.80 11.31 -6.29
N VAL A 87 1.08 10.34 -5.75
CA VAL A 87 -0.31 10.04 -6.14
C VAL A 87 -1.25 10.62 -5.10
N GLN A 88 -2.40 11.15 -5.52
CA GLN A 88 -3.37 11.69 -4.58
C GLN A 88 -4.81 11.31 -4.94
N TYR A 89 -5.65 11.25 -3.93
CA TYR A 89 -7.09 11.08 -4.08
C TYR A 89 -7.85 11.87 -3.02
N ASP A 90 -9.06 12.26 -3.35
CA ASP A 90 -10.01 12.88 -2.43
C ASP A 90 -10.90 11.82 -1.78
N LEU A 91 -11.26 12.03 -0.52
CA LEU A 91 -12.32 11.26 0.14
C LEU A 91 -13.69 11.56 -0.50
N PRO A 92 -14.64 10.60 -0.51
CA PRO A 92 -16.04 10.87 -0.80
C PRO A 92 -16.61 11.93 0.17
N GLU A 93 -17.63 12.68 -0.25
CA GLU A 93 -18.23 13.73 0.58
C GLU A 93 -18.81 13.18 1.89
N GLU A 94 -19.41 11.99 1.84
CA GLU A 94 -19.96 11.30 3.00
C GLU A 94 -18.91 10.92 4.06
N ASP A 95 -17.64 10.84 3.67
CA ASP A 95 -16.53 10.51 4.57
C ASP A 95 -15.79 11.75 5.09
N LEU A 96 -16.03 12.92 4.51
CA LEU A 96 -15.47 14.18 5.01
C LEU A 96 -15.96 14.44 6.44
N GLY A 97 -15.07 14.93 7.29
CA GLY A 97 -15.37 15.19 8.70
C GLY A 97 -15.38 13.96 9.61
N ARG A 98 -15.33 12.74 9.06
CA ARG A 98 -15.23 11.48 9.83
C ARG A 98 -13.92 10.73 9.57
N ALA A 99 -13.67 10.38 8.33
CA ALA A 99 -12.44 9.71 7.96
C ALA A 99 -11.22 10.61 8.20
N LEU A 100 -10.05 10.01 8.43
CA LEU A 100 -8.80 10.72 8.70
C LEU A 100 -8.92 11.78 9.81
N LYS A 101 -9.69 11.42 10.87
CA LYS A 101 -9.98 12.30 12.03
C LYS A 101 -10.68 13.61 11.65
N GLY A 102 -11.35 13.66 10.50
CA GLY A 102 -12.08 14.82 10.01
C GLY A 102 -11.22 16.02 9.60
N ARG A 103 -9.89 15.87 9.49
CA ARG A 103 -8.95 16.97 9.27
C ARG A 103 -8.41 17.08 7.84
N TYR A 104 -8.65 16.07 7.00
CA TYR A 104 -8.06 15.97 5.67
C TYR A 104 -9.13 15.73 4.61
N ARG A 105 -8.94 16.31 3.43
CA ARG A 105 -9.80 16.07 2.28
C ARG A 105 -9.53 14.74 1.57
N GLY A 106 -8.35 14.16 1.78
CA GLY A 106 -7.87 12.96 1.14
C GLY A 106 -6.44 12.62 1.56
N GLN A 107 -5.78 11.82 0.76
CA GLN A 107 -4.37 11.46 0.98
C GLN A 107 -3.52 11.83 -0.23
N ARG A 108 -2.27 12.20 0.03
CA ARG A 108 -1.20 12.35 -0.94
C ARG A 108 -0.13 11.33 -0.60
N GLN A 109 0.12 10.39 -1.49
CA GLN A 109 0.84 9.16 -1.23
C GLN A 109 2.14 9.08 -2.01
N ARG A 110 3.24 8.67 -1.35
CA ARG A 110 4.49 8.29 -1.96
C ARG A 110 4.59 6.77 -2.00
N TRP A 111 4.81 6.19 -3.18
CA TRP A 111 4.83 4.75 -3.36
C TRP A 111 6.22 4.22 -3.68
N PHE A 112 6.52 3.04 -3.15
CA PHE A 112 7.77 2.32 -3.34
C PHE A 112 7.45 0.90 -3.81
N ALA A 113 8.28 0.37 -4.72
CA ALA A 113 8.24 -1.05 -5.06
C ALA A 113 9.35 -1.77 -4.31
N ALA A 114 9.04 -2.93 -3.76
CA ALA A 114 9.98 -3.80 -3.07
C ALA A 114 9.79 -5.26 -3.49
N LEU A 115 10.89 -6.02 -3.49
CA LEU A 115 10.86 -7.47 -3.63
C LEU A 115 10.79 -8.12 -2.25
N PHE A 116 9.90 -9.07 -2.08
CA PHE A 116 9.85 -9.94 -0.91
C PHE A 116 10.95 -11.01 -1.01
N GLU A 117 11.85 -11.01 -0.05
CA GLU A 117 12.99 -11.94 0.03
C GLU A 117 12.79 -13.02 1.11
N GLY A 118 11.71 -12.93 1.88
CA GLY A 118 11.39 -13.83 2.97
C GLY A 118 10.57 -15.04 2.53
N GLU A 119 10.17 -15.83 3.51
CA GLU A 119 9.21 -16.92 3.34
C GLU A 119 7.79 -16.45 3.70
N GLU A 120 6.76 -16.99 3.07
CA GLU A 120 5.36 -16.59 3.35
C GLU A 120 4.96 -16.76 4.82
N ALA A 121 5.66 -17.62 5.57
CA ALA A 121 5.49 -17.78 7.01
C ALA A 121 5.86 -16.53 7.83
N GLU A 122 6.60 -15.58 7.27
CA GLU A 122 6.88 -14.27 7.87
C GLU A 122 5.64 -13.38 7.89
N ILE A 123 4.73 -13.57 6.92
CA ILE A 123 3.55 -12.73 6.74
C ILE A 123 2.53 -13.06 7.84
N ASP A 124 2.35 -12.14 8.78
CA ASP A 124 1.38 -12.25 9.87
C ASP A 124 0.48 -11.01 9.89
N ILE A 125 -0.74 -11.17 9.41
CA ILE A 125 -1.78 -10.12 9.41
C ILE A 125 -2.68 -10.17 10.64
N ASP A 126 -2.60 -11.22 11.44
CA ASP A 126 -3.45 -11.41 12.62
C ASP A 126 -2.82 -10.81 13.88
N THR A 127 -1.50 -10.97 14.04
CA THR A 127 -0.73 -10.45 15.18
C THR A 127 0.56 -9.76 14.73
N PRO A 128 0.50 -8.77 13.80
CA PRO A 128 1.70 -8.16 13.25
C PRO A 128 2.56 -7.54 14.35
N GLY A 129 3.89 -7.68 14.23
CA GLY A 129 4.84 -7.27 15.25
C GLY A 129 4.69 -8.03 16.57
N GLY A 130 4.23 -9.31 16.53
CA GLY A 130 3.95 -10.10 17.74
C GLY A 130 2.77 -9.58 18.56
N GLY A 131 1.81 -8.92 17.90
CA GLY A 131 0.64 -8.30 18.52
C GLY A 131 0.86 -6.85 19.01
N ALA A 132 2.00 -6.24 18.66
CA ALA A 132 2.27 -4.84 18.98
C ALA A 132 1.42 -3.88 18.12
N HIS A 133 0.98 -4.33 16.96
CA HIS A 133 0.22 -3.54 16.00
C HIS A 133 -1.20 -4.08 15.81
N ARG A 134 -2.11 -3.18 15.40
CA ARG A 134 -3.49 -3.57 15.14
C ARG A 134 -3.59 -4.29 13.81
N ALA A 135 -4.23 -5.46 13.82
CA ALA A 135 -4.56 -6.19 12.60
C ALA A 135 -5.56 -5.40 11.71
N GLU A 136 -5.10 -4.97 10.55
CA GLU A 136 -5.90 -4.18 9.59
C GLU A 136 -6.54 -5.04 8.49
N PHE A 137 -5.99 -6.21 8.22
CA PHE A 137 -6.46 -7.12 7.17
C PHE A 137 -7.08 -8.39 7.74
N SER A 138 -8.09 -8.93 7.04
CA SER A 138 -8.77 -10.20 7.36
C SER A 138 -8.32 -11.36 6.48
N ALA A 139 -7.67 -11.06 5.37
CA ALA A 139 -7.09 -12.00 4.43
C ALA A 139 -6.03 -11.30 3.60
N TRP A 140 -5.12 -12.06 3.00
CA TRP A 140 -4.15 -11.55 2.04
C TRP A 140 -3.94 -12.55 0.90
N ARG A 141 -3.38 -12.07 -0.21
CA ARG A 141 -2.97 -12.89 -1.34
C ARG A 141 -1.98 -12.17 -2.24
N TRP A 142 -1.30 -12.92 -3.07
CA TRP A 142 -0.57 -12.42 -4.22
C TRP A 142 -1.52 -12.24 -5.40
N GLU A 143 -1.44 -11.08 -6.07
CA GLU A 143 -2.35 -10.74 -7.17
C GLU A 143 -1.59 -10.12 -8.34
N ASP A 144 -2.17 -10.14 -9.53
CA ASP A 144 -1.63 -9.45 -10.69
C ASP A 144 -1.76 -7.94 -10.50
N LEU A 145 -0.66 -7.21 -10.70
CA LEU A 145 -0.60 -5.76 -10.49
C LEU A 145 -1.71 -5.02 -11.24
N GLU A 146 -1.99 -5.43 -12.47
CA GLU A 146 -2.96 -4.77 -13.36
C GLU A 146 -4.40 -4.89 -12.88
N LYS A 147 -4.73 -5.86 -12.01
CA LYS A 147 -6.08 -6.03 -11.46
C LYS A 147 -6.39 -5.11 -10.28
N LEU A 148 -5.38 -4.49 -9.67
CA LEU A 148 -5.54 -3.73 -8.43
C LEU A 148 -6.57 -2.59 -8.53
N PRO A 149 -6.66 -1.81 -9.64
CA PRO A 149 -7.67 -0.75 -9.74
C PRO A 149 -9.11 -1.24 -9.63
N ASP A 150 -9.37 -2.50 -9.99
CA ASP A 150 -10.69 -3.10 -9.89
C ASP A 150 -10.97 -3.77 -8.54
N LEU A 151 -9.96 -3.91 -7.68
CA LEU A 151 -10.05 -4.55 -6.38
C LEU A 151 -10.11 -3.56 -5.22
N VAL A 152 -9.68 -2.32 -5.43
CA VAL A 152 -9.67 -1.26 -4.43
C VAL A 152 -11.00 -0.51 -4.38
N VAL A 153 -11.28 0.14 -3.25
CA VAL A 153 -12.48 1.00 -3.11
C VAL A 153 -12.57 2.04 -4.24
N PRO A 154 -13.77 2.30 -4.78
CA PRO A 154 -13.95 3.09 -6.00
C PRO A 154 -13.24 4.44 -6.03
N PHE A 155 -13.24 5.18 -4.91
CA PHE A 155 -12.62 6.50 -4.85
C PHE A 155 -11.08 6.51 -4.89
N LYS A 156 -10.43 5.34 -4.69
CA LYS A 156 -8.97 5.16 -4.85
C LYS A 156 -8.57 4.62 -6.22
N ARG A 157 -9.53 4.26 -7.07
CA ARG A 157 -9.27 3.55 -8.33
C ARG A 157 -8.32 4.29 -9.26
N ASP A 158 -8.50 5.60 -9.42
CA ASP A 158 -7.65 6.40 -10.30
C ASP A 158 -6.22 6.51 -9.75
N ALA A 159 -6.06 6.68 -8.44
CA ALA A 159 -4.76 6.62 -7.78
C ALA A 159 -4.05 5.28 -8.01
N TYR A 160 -4.79 4.16 -7.90
CA TYR A 160 -4.23 2.84 -8.18
C TYR A 160 -3.87 2.63 -9.65
N ARG A 161 -4.58 3.22 -10.60
CA ARG A 161 -4.19 3.23 -12.02
C ARG A 161 -2.85 3.92 -12.25
N GLU A 162 -2.60 5.04 -11.56
CA GLU A 162 -1.30 5.73 -11.61
C GLU A 162 -0.19 4.86 -11.00
N ILE A 163 -0.42 4.23 -9.84
CA ILE A 163 0.56 3.34 -9.19
C ILE A 163 0.90 2.16 -10.10
N VAL A 164 -0.12 1.51 -10.69
CA VAL A 164 0.07 0.41 -11.65
C VAL A 164 0.89 0.87 -12.85
N ALA A 165 0.61 2.06 -13.40
CA ALA A 165 1.38 2.60 -14.51
C ALA A 165 2.86 2.85 -14.17
N PHE A 166 3.17 3.26 -12.94
CA PHE A 166 4.54 3.47 -12.48
C PHE A 166 5.34 2.15 -12.36
N PHE A 167 4.68 1.07 -11.95
CA PHE A 167 5.36 -0.20 -11.62
C PHE A 167 5.12 -1.33 -12.63
N ARG A 168 4.42 -1.06 -13.73
CA ARG A 168 3.98 -2.07 -14.72
C ARG A 168 5.10 -2.95 -15.30
N ASP A 169 6.33 -2.44 -15.36
CA ASP A 169 7.47 -3.17 -15.93
C ASP A 169 8.17 -4.09 -14.91
N ILE A 170 7.82 -3.99 -13.62
CA ILE A 170 8.48 -4.75 -12.55
C ILE A 170 8.22 -6.25 -12.68
N PRO A 171 6.96 -6.73 -12.89
CA PRO A 171 6.70 -8.17 -13.02
C PRO A 171 7.56 -8.84 -14.09
N GLU A 172 7.67 -8.25 -15.27
CA GLU A 172 8.48 -8.80 -16.36
C GLU A 172 9.98 -8.78 -16.04
N LYS A 173 10.46 -7.74 -15.37
CA LYS A 173 11.88 -7.66 -14.97
C LYS A 173 12.22 -8.73 -13.93
N LEU A 174 11.36 -9.01 -12.97
CA LEU A 174 11.56 -10.05 -11.97
C LEU A 174 11.56 -11.44 -12.61
N ALA A 175 10.60 -11.74 -13.48
CA ALA A 175 10.55 -13.01 -14.21
C ALA A 175 11.80 -13.26 -15.05
N ARG A 176 12.42 -12.23 -15.62
CA ARG A 176 13.68 -12.36 -16.37
C ARG A 176 14.88 -12.64 -15.46
N LEU A 177 14.92 -12.06 -14.27
CA LEU A 177 16.01 -12.29 -13.31
C LEU A 177 16.01 -13.74 -12.81
N ASP A 178 14.84 -14.30 -12.51
CA ASP A 178 14.70 -15.70 -12.09
C ASP A 178 15.07 -16.68 -13.21
N ALA A 179 14.74 -16.35 -14.47
CA ALA A 179 15.15 -17.15 -15.61
C ALA A 179 16.68 -17.20 -15.76
N VAL A 180 17.39 -16.10 -15.53
CA VAL A 180 18.86 -16.04 -15.59
C VAL A 180 19.50 -16.78 -14.41
N ALA A 181 18.97 -16.60 -13.19
CA ALA A 181 19.46 -17.30 -11.99
C ALA A 181 19.25 -18.82 -12.06
N GLY A 182 18.20 -19.28 -12.74
CA GLY A 182 17.93 -20.69 -12.99
C GLY A 182 18.98 -21.33 -13.93
N TRP A 183 19.51 -20.59 -14.89
CA TRP A 183 20.52 -21.07 -15.82
C TRP A 183 21.91 -21.27 -15.17
N GLU A 184 22.25 -20.43 -14.19
CA GLU A 184 23.54 -20.54 -13.48
C GLU A 184 23.62 -21.77 -12.55
N ASN A 185 22.49 -22.36 -12.17
CA ASN A 185 22.44 -23.54 -11.32
C ASN A 185 22.32 -24.88 -12.07
N GLU A 186 22.00 -24.87 -13.37
CA GLU A 186 21.88 -26.10 -14.15
C GLU A 186 23.16 -26.53 -14.92
N ASP A 187 24.16 -25.64 -15.05
CA ASP A 187 25.37 -25.85 -15.89
C ASP A 187 26.66 -26.12 -15.12
N LEU A 188 26.62 -26.61 -13.87
CA LEU A 188 27.82 -27.12 -13.22
C LEU A 188 27.89 -28.66 -13.36
N PRO A 189 28.70 -29.21 -14.30
CA PRO A 189 28.98 -30.63 -14.31
C PRO A 189 29.83 -31.01 -13.10
N GLU A 190 29.53 -32.14 -12.47
CA GLU A 190 30.29 -32.78 -11.37
C GLU A 190 31.77 -33.06 -11.74
#